data_20bda5c468a2b8596cde1cfe094b6217
#
_entry.id   20bda5c468a2b8596cde1cfe094b6217
#
_cell.length_a   1.000
_cell.length_b   1.000
_cell.length_c   1.000
_cell.angle_alpha   90.00
_cell.angle_beta   90.00
_cell.angle_gamma   90.00
#
_symmetry.space_group_name_H-M   'P 1'
#
loop_
_entity.id
_entity.type
_entity.pdbx_description
1 polymer ?
#
loop_
_entity_poly.entity_id
_entity_poly.type
_entity_poly.pdbx_seq_one_letter_code
_entity_poly.pdbx_strand_id
1 'polypeptide(L)'
;MKLFKKHTAGMKKYKEFKKCIGMIGKIEESADTKEAALTAGYIIGVVKERHDKRLITDSMFDTLKELTDIMLQDVNERMESDTPYIMQIEA
;
A
#
# COMPACT_ATOMS: atom_id res chain seq x y z
N MET A 1 14.64 -13.57 -29.34
CA MET A 1 13.22 -13.18 -29.39
C MET A 1 12.41 -13.70 -28.21
N LYS A 2 12.49 -14.99 -27.88
CA LYS A 2 11.78 -15.53 -26.72
C LYS A 2 12.24 -14.90 -25.40
N LEU A 3 13.53 -14.68 -25.25
CA LEU A 3 14.10 -14.02 -24.07
C LEU A 3 13.58 -12.59 -23.93
N PHE A 4 13.48 -11.90 -25.07
CA PHE A 4 13.01 -10.52 -25.08
C PHE A 4 11.54 -10.44 -24.64
N LYS A 5 10.69 -11.36 -25.14
CA LYS A 5 9.27 -11.41 -24.75
C LYS A 5 9.10 -11.68 -23.25
N LYS A 6 9.88 -12.63 -22.71
CA LYS A 6 9.87 -12.93 -21.28
C LYS A 6 10.26 -11.72 -20.45
N HIS A 7 11.30 -11.02 -20.89
CA HIS A 7 11.78 -9.83 -20.21
C HIS A 7 10.70 -8.73 -20.21
N THR A 8 10.02 -8.54 -21.35
CA THR A 8 8.95 -7.56 -21.48
C THR A 8 7.79 -7.85 -20.53
N ALA A 9 7.39 -9.13 -20.41
CA ALA A 9 6.32 -9.53 -19.51
C ALA A 9 6.68 -9.26 -18.05
N GLY A 10 7.93 -9.57 -17.67
CA GLY A 10 8.43 -9.28 -16.33
C GLY A 10 8.46 -7.79 -16.04
N MET A 11 8.84 -6.99 -17.03
CA MET A 11 8.86 -5.53 -16.87
C MET A 11 7.46 -4.96 -16.69
N LYS A 12 6.45 -5.50 -17.37
CA LYS A 12 5.07 -5.05 -17.20
C LYS A 12 4.59 -5.30 -15.79
N LYS A 13 4.85 -6.49 -15.25
CA LYS A 13 4.48 -6.82 -13.88
C LYS A 13 5.20 -5.93 -12.87
N TYR A 14 6.47 -5.66 -13.11
CA TYR A 14 7.25 -4.78 -12.25
C TYR A 14 6.70 -3.36 -12.27
N LYS A 15 6.30 -2.85 -13.43
CA LYS A 15 5.69 -1.52 -13.52
C LYS A 15 4.38 -1.44 -12.76
N GLU A 16 3.54 -2.47 -12.86
CA GLU A 16 2.29 -2.53 -12.09
C GLU A 16 2.57 -2.56 -10.59
N PHE A 17 3.56 -3.35 -10.18
CA PHE A 17 3.98 -3.42 -8.80
C PHE A 17 4.42 -2.04 -8.28
N LYS A 18 5.24 -1.33 -9.04
CA LYS A 18 5.70 0.01 -8.66
C LYS A 18 4.56 1.01 -8.55
N LYS A 19 3.58 0.94 -9.44
CA LYS A 19 2.39 1.79 -9.38
C LYS A 19 1.64 1.57 -8.07
N CYS A 20 1.49 0.32 -7.67
CA CYS A 20 0.81 -0.02 -6.43
C CYS A 20 1.60 0.50 -5.21
N ILE A 21 2.92 0.39 -5.25
CA ILE A 21 3.78 0.94 -4.19
C ILE A 21 3.56 2.45 -4.07
N GLY A 22 3.49 3.14 -5.20
CA GLY A 22 3.21 4.59 -5.21
C GLY A 22 1.87 4.93 -4.57
N MET A 23 0.85 4.11 -4.81
CA MET A 23 -0.46 4.30 -4.19
C MET A 23 -0.39 4.10 -2.68
N ILE A 24 0.34 3.09 -2.22
CA ILE A 24 0.51 2.82 -0.79
C ILE A 24 1.13 4.02 -0.07
N GLY A 25 2.07 4.69 -0.72
CA GLY A 25 2.70 5.88 -0.17
C GLY A 25 1.71 7.00 0.12
N LYS A 26 0.58 7.04 -0.57
CA LYS A 26 -0.44 8.07 -0.35
C LYS A 26 -1.17 7.92 0.98
N ILE A 27 -1.08 6.76 1.63
CA ILE A 27 -1.69 6.57 2.95
C ILE A 27 -1.08 7.56 3.95
N GLU A 28 0.21 7.87 3.81
CA GLU A 28 0.89 8.84 4.69
C GLU A 28 0.31 10.23 4.59
N GLU A 29 -0.32 10.58 3.48
CA GLU A 29 -0.89 11.91 3.26
C GLU A 29 -2.28 12.07 3.85
N SER A 30 -2.81 11.03 4.48
CA SER A 30 -4.15 11.05 5.06
C SER A 30 -4.25 12.07 6.20
N ALA A 31 -5.37 12.78 6.26
CA ALA A 31 -5.61 13.80 7.27
C ALA A 31 -5.94 13.20 8.64
N ASP A 32 -6.55 12.01 8.66
CA ASP A 32 -6.92 11.31 9.89
C ASP A 32 -6.93 9.80 9.69
N THR A 33 -7.16 9.07 10.77
CA THR A 33 -7.15 7.60 10.75
C THR A 33 -8.26 7.02 9.88
N LYS A 34 -9.40 7.70 9.81
CA LYS A 34 -10.52 7.25 8.99
C LYS A 34 -10.17 7.34 7.51
N GLU A 35 -9.59 8.46 7.10
CA GLU A 35 -9.14 8.64 5.72
C GLU A 35 -8.06 7.62 5.36
N ALA A 36 -7.11 7.37 6.27
CA ALA A 36 -6.06 6.38 6.07
C ALA A 36 -6.65 4.99 5.85
N ALA A 37 -7.64 4.60 6.65
CA ALA A 37 -8.31 3.30 6.51
C ALA A 37 -9.06 3.19 5.19
N LEU A 38 -9.75 4.25 4.76
CA LEU A 38 -10.46 4.26 3.48
C LEU A 38 -9.49 4.14 2.31
N THR A 39 -8.39 4.88 2.37
CA THR A 39 -7.35 4.83 1.33
C THR A 39 -6.74 3.44 1.26
N ALA A 40 -6.40 2.85 2.41
CA ALA A 40 -5.83 1.51 2.46
C ALA A 40 -6.80 0.47 1.88
N GLY A 41 -8.10 0.57 2.21
CA GLY A 41 -9.12 -0.32 1.68
C GLY A 41 -9.24 -0.22 0.16
N TYR A 42 -9.20 1.01 -0.36
CA TYR A 42 -9.21 1.23 -1.80
C TYR A 42 -7.99 0.57 -2.47
N ILE A 43 -6.81 0.77 -1.88
CA ILE A 43 -5.57 0.22 -2.43
C ILE A 43 -5.60 -1.31 -2.43
N ILE A 44 -6.07 -1.92 -1.35
CA ILE A 44 -6.20 -3.39 -1.27
C ILE A 44 -7.12 -3.89 -2.38
N GLY A 45 -8.22 -3.18 -2.64
CA GLY A 45 -9.13 -3.52 -3.73
C GLY A 45 -8.45 -3.49 -5.09
N VAL A 46 -7.67 -2.44 -5.35
CA VAL A 46 -6.93 -2.31 -6.61
C VAL A 46 -5.88 -3.42 -6.74
N VAL A 47 -5.13 -3.67 -5.68
CA VAL A 47 -4.09 -4.71 -5.67
C VAL A 47 -4.70 -6.08 -5.94
N LYS A 48 -5.83 -6.37 -5.30
CA LYS A 48 -6.54 -7.63 -5.50
C LYS A 48 -7.00 -7.78 -6.94
N GLU A 49 -7.52 -6.71 -7.53
CA GLU A 49 -7.94 -6.74 -8.93
C GLU A 49 -6.76 -7.00 -9.85
N ARG A 50 -5.62 -6.34 -9.61
CA ARG A 50 -4.41 -6.57 -10.40
C ARG A 50 -3.93 -8.01 -10.29
N HIS A 51 -4.01 -8.59 -9.09
CA HIS A 51 -3.64 -9.98 -8.86
C HIS A 51 -4.60 -10.93 -9.59
N ASP A 52 -5.90 -10.69 -9.49
CA ASP A 52 -6.91 -11.51 -10.16
C ASP A 52 -6.73 -11.49 -11.69
N LYS A 53 -6.32 -10.38 -12.25
CA LYS A 53 -6.03 -10.23 -13.68
C LYS A 53 -4.63 -10.71 -14.05
N ARG A 54 -3.87 -11.22 -13.09
CA ARG A 54 -2.50 -11.71 -13.27
C ARG A 54 -1.54 -10.64 -13.79
N LEU A 55 -1.79 -9.39 -13.42
CA LEU A 55 -0.90 -8.28 -13.75
C LEU A 55 0.26 -8.16 -12.77
N ILE A 56 0.18 -8.82 -11.63
CA ILE A 56 1.26 -8.93 -10.64
C ILE A 56 1.35 -10.39 -10.19
N THR A 57 2.51 -10.76 -9.65
CA THR A 57 2.75 -12.13 -9.17
C THR A 57 2.13 -12.33 -7.79
N ASP A 58 2.00 -13.60 -7.37
CA ASP A 58 1.53 -13.93 -6.02
C ASP A 58 2.42 -13.29 -4.95
N SER A 59 3.74 -13.34 -5.16
CA SER A 59 4.71 -12.74 -4.25
C SER A 59 4.54 -11.23 -4.16
N MET A 60 4.33 -10.56 -5.29
CA MET A 60 4.06 -9.13 -5.34
C MET A 60 2.78 -8.78 -4.60
N PHE A 61 1.73 -9.60 -4.79
CA PHE A 61 0.45 -9.41 -4.13
C PHE A 61 0.61 -9.46 -2.60
N ASP A 62 1.30 -10.48 -2.11
CA ASP A 62 1.54 -10.63 -0.66
C ASP A 62 2.35 -9.47 -0.11
N THR A 63 3.39 -9.04 -0.83
CA THR A 63 4.21 -7.92 -0.43
C THR A 63 3.41 -6.63 -0.36
N LEU A 64 2.56 -6.37 -1.37
CA LEU A 64 1.76 -5.15 -1.41
C LEU A 64 0.72 -5.11 -0.28
N LYS A 65 0.11 -6.24 0.03
CA LYS A 65 -0.81 -6.33 1.17
C LYS A 65 -0.09 -6.03 2.48
N GLU A 66 1.07 -6.62 2.67
CA GLU A 66 1.86 -6.40 3.87
C GLU A 66 2.30 -4.95 4.00
N LEU A 67 2.79 -4.35 2.92
CA LEU A 67 3.20 -2.94 2.91
C LEU A 67 2.03 -2.02 3.22
N THR A 68 0.84 -2.32 2.69
CA THR A 68 -0.35 -1.53 2.97
C THR A 68 -0.69 -1.57 4.45
N ASP A 69 -0.65 -2.75 5.06
CA ASP A 69 -0.92 -2.92 6.49
C ASP A 69 0.11 -2.18 7.34
N ILE A 70 1.39 -2.30 6.99
CA ILE A 70 2.47 -1.62 7.71
C ILE A 70 2.29 -0.11 7.64
N MET A 71 2.00 0.42 6.46
CA MET A 71 1.82 1.85 6.28
C MET A 71 0.61 2.37 7.06
N LEU A 72 -0.50 1.63 7.02
CA LEU A 72 -1.70 2.00 7.76
C LEU A 72 -1.44 2.00 9.27
N GLN A 73 -0.75 0.98 9.76
CA GLN A 73 -0.40 0.88 11.17
C GLN A 73 0.51 2.03 11.58
N ASP A 74 1.49 2.36 10.76
CA ASP A 74 2.41 3.46 11.02
C ASP A 74 1.68 4.80 11.15
N VAL A 75 0.76 5.07 10.23
CA VAL A 75 -0.04 6.29 10.26
C VAL A 75 -0.92 6.33 11.51
N ASN A 76 -1.57 5.22 11.83
CA ASN A 76 -2.42 5.14 13.02
C ASN A 76 -1.63 5.38 14.30
N GLU A 77 -0.44 4.79 14.41
CA GLU A 77 0.42 4.97 15.58
C GLU A 77 0.87 6.42 15.73
N ARG A 78 1.24 7.07 14.64
CA ARG A 78 1.64 8.47 14.68
C ARG A 78 0.50 9.38 15.12
N MET A 79 -0.69 9.14 14.61
CA MET A 79 -1.85 9.97 14.96
C MET A 79 -2.32 9.71 16.39
N GLU A 80 -2.28 8.46 16.84
CA GLU A 80 -2.63 8.12 18.21
C GLU A 80 -1.61 8.66 19.21
N SER A 81 -0.34 8.69 18.84
CA SER A 81 0.73 9.19 19.71
C SER A 81 0.55 10.66 20.03
N ASP A 82 0.10 11.46 19.06
CA ASP A 82 -0.09 12.89 19.28
C ASP A 82 -1.18 13.17 20.30
N THR A 83 -2.30 12.46 20.22
CA THR A 83 -3.43 12.68 21.11
C THR A 83 -3.14 12.26 22.56
N PRO A 84 -2.65 11.03 22.83
CA PRO A 84 -2.31 10.63 24.21
C PRO A 84 -1.25 11.49 24.82
N TYR A 85 -0.26 11.93 24.05
CA TYR A 85 0.80 12.80 24.55
C TYR A 85 0.25 14.14 25.02
N ILE A 86 -0.62 14.75 24.24
CA ILE A 86 -1.24 16.01 24.59
C ILE A 86 -2.09 15.87 25.85
N MET A 87 -2.83 14.77 25.97
CA MET A 87 -3.62 14.48 27.15
C MET A 87 -2.77 14.32 28.41
N GLN A 88 -1.61 13.71 28.29
CA GLN A 88 -0.69 13.54 29.39
C GLN A 88 -0.14 14.88 29.87
N ILE A 89 0.12 15.80 28.96
CA ILE A 89 0.62 17.14 29.31
C ILE A 89 -0.45 17.92 30.07
N GLU A 90 -1.69 17.79 29.67
CA GLU A 90 -2.79 18.49 30.32
C GLU A 90 -3.14 17.91 31.68
N ALA A 91 -2.92 16.62 31.84
CA ALA A 91 -3.20 15.97 33.10
C ALA A 91 -2.11 16.23 34.11
#